data_38b605124614ecf57a5271793f965100
#
_entry.id   38b605124614ecf57a5271793f965100
#
_cell.length_a   1.000
_cell.length_b   1.000
_cell.length_c   1.000
_cell.angle_alpha   90.00
_cell.angle_beta   90.00
_cell.angle_gamma   90.00
#
_symmetry.space_group_name_H-M   'P 1'
#
loop_
_entity.id
_entity.type
_entity.pdbx_description
1 polymer ?
#
loop_
_entity_poly.entity_id
_entity_poly.type
_entity_poly.pdbx_seq_one_letter_code
_entity_poly.pdbx_strand_id
1 'polypeptide(L)'
;MLSVLIPMMIFALVGAITPGPVNLVATSAGARFGSLRALPHVIGATLGYTLVVYLCGIGVGELIDLYPVVLDTLRYAGAALLLYLAWKIATTSPTTRTQASQEQAPRLMQGALLQILNPKAWLVALTGISLFVSLHPDPALSLLLFCAVSFLACFIGVGFWACAGQLIGRFLASQRAQMYFYRLMGVLLGSTVVTLFI
;
A
#
# COMPACT_ATOMS: atom_id res chain seq x y z
N MET A 1 9.14 9.79 -25.87
CA MET A 1 8.20 9.03 -25.03
C MET A 1 8.76 7.69 -24.55
N LEU A 2 9.28 6.81 -25.41
CA LEU A 2 9.85 5.52 -24.96
C LEU A 2 11.00 5.68 -23.94
N SER A 3 11.86 6.70 -24.12
CA SER A 3 12.98 7.02 -23.23
C SER A 3 12.58 7.39 -21.81
N VAL A 4 11.36 7.88 -21.60
CA VAL A 4 10.84 8.27 -20.29
C VAL A 4 10.00 7.14 -19.69
N LEU A 5 9.36 6.31 -20.52
CA LEU A 5 8.46 5.25 -20.06
C LEU A 5 9.19 4.16 -19.24
N ILE A 6 10.37 3.73 -19.69
CA ILE A 6 11.14 2.69 -18.99
C ILE A 6 11.59 3.15 -17.59
N PRO A 7 12.24 4.34 -17.42
CA PRO A 7 12.55 4.86 -16.09
C PRO A 7 11.31 5.03 -15.20
N MET A 8 10.19 5.51 -15.77
CA MET A 8 8.91 5.67 -15.08
C MET A 8 8.38 4.32 -14.57
N MET A 9 8.40 3.26 -15.37
CA MET A 9 8.00 1.92 -15.00
C MET A 9 8.87 1.34 -13.88
N ILE A 10 10.20 1.49 -14.00
CA ILE A 10 11.15 1.02 -12.98
C ILE A 10 10.91 1.75 -11.67
N PHE A 11 10.79 3.08 -11.70
CA PHE A 11 10.52 3.91 -10.52
C PHE A 11 9.22 3.48 -9.82
N ALA A 12 8.13 3.37 -10.58
CA ALA A 12 6.83 2.99 -10.04
C ALA A 12 6.84 1.58 -9.44
N LEU A 13 7.50 0.62 -10.12
CA LEU A 13 7.60 -0.76 -9.66
C LEU A 13 8.45 -0.87 -8.39
N VAL A 14 9.60 -0.19 -8.34
CA VAL A 14 10.45 -0.14 -7.13
C VAL A 14 9.69 0.46 -5.96
N GLY A 15 8.97 1.57 -6.19
CA GLY A 15 8.13 2.19 -5.18
C GLY A 15 7.04 1.27 -4.65
N ALA A 16 6.39 0.51 -5.54
CA ALA A 16 5.29 -0.40 -5.19
C ALA A 16 5.76 -1.69 -4.48
N ILE A 17 6.89 -2.26 -4.90
CA ILE A 17 7.39 -3.54 -4.35
C ILE A 17 8.16 -3.35 -3.03
N THR A 18 8.70 -2.16 -2.79
CA THR A 18 9.41 -1.85 -1.55
C THR A 18 8.47 -2.03 -0.34
N PRO A 19 8.88 -2.76 0.70
CA PRO A 19 8.04 -3.01 1.87
C PRO A 19 7.44 -1.72 2.46
N GLY A 20 6.17 -1.77 2.78
CA GLY A 20 5.44 -0.66 3.39
C GLY A 20 4.12 -1.15 4.01
N PRO A 21 3.35 -0.25 4.65
CA PRO A 21 2.14 -0.61 5.39
C PRO A 21 1.16 -1.45 4.58
N VAL A 22 0.86 -1.04 3.36
CA VAL A 22 -0.09 -1.74 2.47
C VAL A 22 0.40 -3.15 2.13
N ASN A 23 1.71 -3.29 1.88
CA ASN A 23 2.33 -4.57 1.53
C ASN A 23 2.33 -5.53 2.72
N LEU A 24 2.56 -5.05 3.95
CA LEU A 24 2.49 -5.86 5.16
C LEU A 24 1.07 -6.38 5.44
N VAL A 25 0.05 -5.54 5.21
CA VAL A 25 -1.36 -5.96 5.31
C VAL A 25 -1.69 -6.97 4.22
N ALA A 26 -1.25 -6.75 2.97
CA ALA A 26 -1.44 -7.70 1.86
C ALA A 26 -0.80 -9.07 2.16
N THR A 27 0.44 -9.06 2.70
CA THR A 27 1.15 -10.29 3.11
C THR A 27 0.39 -11.04 4.20
N SER A 28 -0.05 -10.34 5.23
CA SER A 28 -0.83 -10.93 6.33
C SER A 28 -2.16 -11.50 5.84
N ALA A 29 -2.85 -10.76 4.95
CA ALA A 29 -4.10 -11.21 4.34
C ALA A 29 -3.89 -12.43 3.44
N GLY A 30 -2.85 -12.41 2.62
CA GLY A 30 -2.46 -13.53 1.77
C GLY A 30 -2.14 -14.80 2.58
N ALA A 31 -1.40 -14.66 3.68
CA ALA A 31 -1.06 -15.77 4.56
C ALA A 31 -2.29 -16.40 5.22
N ARG A 32 -3.27 -15.56 5.63
CA ARG A 32 -4.47 -16.03 6.33
C ARG A 32 -5.57 -16.52 5.40
N PHE A 33 -5.88 -15.75 4.37
CA PHE A 33 -7.06 -15.95 3.51
C PHE A 33 -6.74 -16.49 2.12
N GLY A 34 -5.46 -16.46 1.72
CA GLY A 34 -5.02 -16.69 0.35
C GLY A 34 -5.10 -15.43 -0.52
N SER A 35 -4.35 -15.43 -1.63
CA SER A 35 -4.20 -14.26 -2.49
C SER A 35 -5.52 -13.83 -3.16
N LEU A 36 -6.37 -14.76 -3.55
CA LEU A 36 -7.67 -14.44 -4.18
C LEU A 36 -8.61 -13.70 -3.22
N ARG A 37 -8.67 -14.08 -1.95
CA ARG A 37 -9.49 -13.39 -0.95
C ARG A 37 -8.85 -12.08 -0.46
N ALA A 38 -7.54 -11.90 -0.66
CA ALA A 38 -6.86 -10.63 -0.45
C ALA A 38 -7.02 -9.66 -1.63
N LEU A 39 -7.49 -10.11 -2.80
CA LEU A 39 -7.62 -9.30 -4.02
C LEU A 39 -8.44 -8.01 -3.85
N PRO A 40 -9.56 -7.97 -3.11
CA PRO A 40 -10.26 -6.71 -2.85
C PRO A 40 -9.39 -5.65 -2.19
N HIS A 41 -8.51 -6.04 -1.24
CA HIS A 41 -7.53 -5.15 -0.64
C HIS A 41 -6.50 -4.64 -1.67
N VAL A 42 -6.00 -5.52 -2.53
CA VAL A 42 -5.05 -5.17 -3.60
C VAL A 42 -5.67 -4.15 -4.56
N ILE A 43 -6.90 -4.41 -5.03
CA ILE A 43 -7.62 -3.49 -5.91
C ILE A 43 -7.86 -2.15 -5.21
N GLY A 44 -8.32 -2.17 -3.97
CA GLY A 44 -8.55 -0.95 -3.19
C GLY A 44 -7.28 -0.12 -3.02
N ALA A 45 -6.17 -0.76 -2.65
CA ALA A 45 -4.88 -0.10 -2.53
C ALA A 45 -4.42 0.49 -3.87
N THR A 46 -4.60 -0.23 -4.97
CA THR A 46 -4.26 0.23 -6.31
C THR A 46 -5.06 1.47 -6.71
N LEU A 47 -6.38 1.44 -6.52
CA LEU A 47 -7.26 2.58 -6.80
C LEU A 47 -6.92 3.78 -5.91
N GLY A 48 -6.69 3.55 -4.61
CA GLY A 48 -6.28 4.58 -3.66
C GLY A 48 -4.96 5.23 -4.05
N TYR A 49 -3.97 4.44 -4.49
CA TYR A 49 -2.70 4.98 -4.95
C TYR A 49 -2.83 5.79 -6.24
N THR A 50 -3.57 5.27 -7.22
CA THR A 50 -3.80 5.99 -8.48
C THR A 50 -4.51 7.31 -8.24
N LEU A 51 -5.46 7.36 -7.30
CA LEU A 51 -6.09 8.61 -6.88
C LEU A 51 -5.07 9.57 -6.27
N VAL A 52 -4.18 9.11 -5.38
CA VAL A 52 -3.11 9.95 -4.80
C VAL A 52 -2.20 10.51 -5.89
N VAL A 53 -1.77 9.68 -6.85
CA VAL A 53 -0.93 10.13 -7.99
C VAL A 53 -1.66 11.20 -8.81
N TYR A 54 -2.93 10.97 -9.11
CA TYR A 54 -3.74 11.94 -9.86
C TYR A 54 -3.89 13.27 -9.10
N LEU A 55 -4.21 13.23 -7.81
CA LEU A 55 -4.34 14.41 -6.96
C LEU A 55 -3.02 15.19 -6.87
N CYS A 56 -1.88 14.51 -6.73
CA CYS A 56 -0.57 15.17 -6.79
C CYS A 56 -0.33 15.84 -8.15
N GLY A 57 -0.74 15.19 -9.23
CA GLY A 57 -0.53 15.70 -10.60
C GLY A 57 -1.38 16.91 -10.96
N ILE A 58 -2.54 17.08 -10.34
CA ILE A 58 -3.39 18.27 -10.53
C ILE A 58 -3.11 19.38 -9.51
N GLY A 59 -2.00 19.31 -8.77
CA GLY A 59 -1.54 20.38 -7.88
C GLY A 59 -2.02 20.30 -6.43
N VAL A 60 -2.70 19.22 -6.01
CA VAL A 60 -3.11 19.09 -4.61
C VAL A 60 -1.91 19.03 -3.66
N GLY A 61 -0.74 18.62 -4.14
CA GLY A 61 0.51 18.68 -3.37
C GLY A 61 0.87 20.10 -2.94
N GLU A 62 0.74 21.08 -3.82
CA GLU A 62 0.97 22.49 -3.52
C GLU A 62 -0.04 23.03 -2.48
N LEU A 63 -1.29 22.54 -2.56
CA LEU A 63 -2.33 22.90 -1.58
C LEU A 63 -2.02 22.35 -0.19
N ILE A 64 -1.45 21.13 -0.10
CA ILE A 64 -1.02 20.51 1.16
C ILE A 64 0.10 21.34 1.80
N ASP A 65 1.04 21.84 1.01
CA ASP A 65 2.13 22.70 1.48
C ASP A 65 1.63 24.05 2.01
N LEU A 66 0.56 24.58 1.42
CA LEU A 66 -0.09 25.82 1.88
C LEU A 66 -0.92 25.64 3.16
N TYR A 67 -1.39 24.44 3.43
CA TYR A 67 -2.23 24.12 4.60
C TYR A 67 -1.64 22.99 5.46
N PRO A 68 -0.64 23.28 6.33
CA PRO A 68 0.02 22.28 7.18
C PRO A 68 -0.94 21.43 8.02
N VAL A 69 -2.08 22.01 8.42
CA VAL A 69 -3.15 21.31 9.16
C VAL A 69 -3.69 20.09 8.40
N VAL A 70 -3.76 20.16 7.06
CA VAL A 70 -4.19 19.01 6.23
C VAL A 70 -3.18 17.87 6.31
N LEU A 71 -1.88 18.21 6.23
CA LEU A 71 -0.81 17.23 6.35
C LEU A 71 -0.80 16.57 7.74
N ASP A 72 -0.93 17.37 8.79
CA ASP A 72 -0.98 16.84 10.16
C ASP A 72 -2.21 15.95 10.38
N THR A 73 -3.37 16.34 9.85
CA THR A 73 -4.59 15.51 9.91
C THR A 73 -4.38 14.16 9.21
N LEU A 74 -3.82 14.16 8.00
CA LEU A 74 -3.49 12.93 7.27
C LEU A 74 -2.48 12.06 8.04
N ARG A 75 -1.46 12.68 8.64
CA ARG A 75 -0.43 12.02 9.43
C ARG A 75 -1.03 11.32 10.66
N TYR A 76 -1.82 12.03 11.47
CA TYR A 76 -2.45 11.44 12.67
C TYR A 76 -3.52 10.40 12.33
N ALA A 77 -4.35 10.65 11.30
CA ALA A 77 -5.34 9.68 10.83
C ALA A 77 -4.65 8.41 10.29
N GLY A 78 -3.57 8.58 9.53
CA GLY A 78 -2.74 7.48 9.04
C GLY A 78 -2.11 6.69 10.17
N ALA A 79 -1.52 7.36 11.16
CA ALA A 79 -0.95 6.72 12.34
C ALA A 79 -2.00 5.91 13.11
N ALA A 80 -3.17 6.48 13.36
CA ALA A 80 -4.27 5.79 14.05
C ALA A 80 -4.73 4.52 13.29
N LEU A 81 -4.90 4.62 11.97
CA LEU A 81 -5.26 3.47 11.13
C LEU A 81 -4.17 2.40 11.15
N LEU A 82 -2.90 2.78 11.03
CA LEU A 82 -1.78 1.84 11.04
C LEU A 82 -1.66 1.11 12.39
N LEU A 83 -1.78 1.83 13.50
CA LEU A 83 -1.76 1.23 14.85
C LEU A 83 -2.94 0.29 15.06
N TYR A 84 -4.14 0.68 14.62
CA TYR A 84 -5.31 -0.19 14.68
C TYR A 84 -5.08 -1.49 13.89
N LEU A 85 -4.58 -1.40 12.65
CA LEU A 85 -4.32 -2.57 11.82
C LEU A 85 -3.15 -3.41 12.36
N ALA A 86 -2.11 -2.77 12.88
CA ALA A 86 -0.98 -3.43 13.52
C ALA A 86 -1.43 -4.26 14.72
N TRP A 87 -2.25 -3.69 15.59
CA TRP A 87 -2.84 -4.40 16.72
C TRP A 87 -3.74 -5.55 16.26
N LYS A 88 -4.63 -5.30 15.29
CA LYS A 88 -5.53 -6.32 14.73
C LYS A 88 -4.77 -7.50 14.12
N ILE A 89 -3.68 -7.23 13.40
CA ILE A 89 -2.82 -8.29 12.83
C ILE A 89 -2.06 -9.01 13.94
N ALA A 90 -1.43 -8.29 14.88
CA ALA A 90 -0.65 -8.90 15.96
C ALA A 90 -1.48 -9.80 16.88
N THR A 91 -2.76 -9.46 17.07
CA THR A 91 -3.72 -10.22 17.91
C THR A 91 -4.51 -11.27 17.13
N THR A 92 -4.19 -11.46 15.86
CA THR A 92 -4.81 -12.49 15.03
C THR A 92 -4.56 -13.88 15.60
N SER A 93 -5.64 -14.59 15.97
CA SER A 93 -5.54 -15.96 16.49
C SER A 93 -5.15 -16.94 15.37
N PRO A 94 -4.31 -17.93 15.67
CA PRO A 94 -4.05 -19.04 14.76
C PRO A 94 -5.35 -19.74 14.38
N THR A 95 -5.51 -20.06 13.11
CA THR A 95 -6.72 -20.72 12.60
C THR A 95 -6.39 -21.79 11.60
N THR A 96 -7.27 -22.78 11.50
CA THR A 96 -7.25 -23.71 10.37
C THR A 96 -7.76 -23.02 9.11
N ARG A 97 -7.42 -23.55 7.94
CA ARG A 97 -7.93 -23.01 6.65
C ARG A 97 -9.45 -22.98 6.59
N THR A 98 -10.11 -23.97 7.18
CA THR A 98 -11.57 -24.05 7.22
C THR A 98 -12.18 -22.92 8.05
N GLN A 99 -11.57 -22.60 9.21
CA GLN A 99 -12.02 -21.49 10.05
C GLN A 99 -11.76 -20.14 9.37
N ALA A 100 -10.58 -19.95 8.75
CA ALA A 100 -10.25 -18.73 8.00
C ALA A 100 -11.22 -18.51 6.83
N SER A 101 -11.79 -19.56 6.24
CA SER A 101 -12.77 -19.41 5.14
C SER A 101 -14.07 -18.73 5.59
N GLN A 102 -14.44 -18.83 6.85
CA GLN A 102 -15.64 -18.23 7.43
C GLN A 102 -15.42 -16.77 7.88
N GLU A 103 -14.17 -16.33 8.00
CA GLU A 103 -13.85 -14.97 8.41
C GLU A 103 -13.91 -13.98 7.23
N GLN A 104 -14.09 -12.70 7.57
CA GLN A 104 -14.06 -11.64 6.57
C GLN A 104 -12.63 -11.26 6.21
N ALA A 105 -12.27 -11.45 4.95
CA ALA A 105 -11.02 -10.95 4.38
C ALA A 105 -11.04 -9.41 4.30
N PRO A 106 -9.86 -8.75 4.19
CA PRO A 106 -9.78 -7.30 4.04
C PRO A 106 -10.58 -6.80 2.84
N ARG A 107 -11.34 -5.72 3.07
CA ARG A 107 -12.23 -5.13 2.07
C ARG A 107 -11.48 -4.14 1.17
N LEU A 108 -12.06 -3.85 0.02
CA LEU A 108 -11.55 -2.85 -0.93
C LEU A 108 -11.32 -1.48 -0.27
N MET A 109 -12.32 -0.98 0.48
CA MET A 109 -12.24 0.30 1.17
C MET A 109 -11.07 0.37 2.16
N GLN A 110 -10.75 -0.73 2.84
CA GLN A 110 -9.60 -0.78 3.75
C GLN A 110 -8.28 -0.62 2.99
N GLY A 111 -8.13 -1.24 1.82
CA GLY A 111 -6.96 -1.05 0.97
C GLY A 111 -6.84 0.39 0.47
N ALA A 112 -7.95 0.97 0.00
CA ALA A 112 -7.98 2.34 -0.50
C ALA A 112 -7.62 3.35 0.60
N LEU A 113 -8.26 3.27 1.77
CA LEU A 113 -7.98 4.16 2.90
C LEU A 113 -6.53 4.03 3.39
N LEU A 114 -6.04 2.79 3.48
CA LEU A 114 -4.66 2.55 3.91
C LEU A 114 -3.65 3.20 2.95
N GLN A 115 -3.95 3.26 1.68
CA GLN A 115 -3.06 3.87 0.68
C GLN A 115 -3.20 5.39 0.64
N ILE A 116 -4.41 5.93 0.75
CA ILE A 116 -4.66 7.39 0.81
C ILE A 116 -4.01 8.00 2.06
N LEU A 117 -4.07 7.30 3.19
CA LEU A 117 -3.46 7.74 4.46
C LEU A 117 -1.99 7.30 4.60
N ASN A 118 -1.39 6.72 3.56
CA ASN A 118 0.00 6.28 3.58
C ASN A 118 0.94 7.39 3.09
N PRO A 119 1.75 8.03 3.95
CA PRO A 119 2.63 9.11 3.53
C PRO A 119 3.68 8.66 2.51
N LYS A 120 4.12 7.39 2.55
CA LYS A 120 5.00 6.85 1.50
C LYS A 120 4.36 6.96 0.12
N ALA A 121 3.03 6.76 0.02
CA ALA A 121 2.32 6.87 -1.26
C ALA A 121 2.39 8.30 -1.80
N TRP A 122 2.18 9.31 -0.94
CA TRP A 122 2.28 10.72 -1.32
C TRP A 122 3.71 11.11 -1.72
N LEU A 123 4.72 10.70 -0.94
CA LEU A 123 6.13 10.99 -1.26
C LEU A 123 6.53 10.39 -2.62
N VAL A 124 6.19 9.13 -2.87
CA VAL A 124 6.50 8.47 -4.15
C VAL A 124 5.72 9.14 -5.30
N ALA A 125 4.45 9.50 -5.08
CA ALA A 125 3.64 10.19 -6.08
C ALA A 125 4.22 11.57 -6.43
N LEU A 126 4.51 12.41 -5.43
CA LEU A 126 5.08 13.75 -5.62
C LEU A 126 6.44 13.68 -6.34
N THR A 127 7.31 12.76 -5.91
CA THR A 127 8.61 12.55 -6.57
C THR A 127 8.42 12.14 -8.03
N GLY A 128 7.51 11.20 -8.31
CA GLY A 128 7.24 10.76 -9.67
C GLY A 128 6.62 11.86 -10.55
N ILE A 129 5.71 12.67 -10.01
CA ILE A 129 5.15 13.83 -10.70
C ILE A 129 6.25 14.83 -11.07
N SER A 130 7.13 15.16 -10.11
CA SER A 130 8.26 16.05 -10.35
C SER A 130 9.21 15.54 -11.44
N LEU A 131 9.54 14.24 -11.41
CA LEU A 131 10.50 13.64 -12.34
C LEU A 131 9.93 13.42 -13.75
N PHE A 132 8.66 13.05 -13.87
CA PHE A 132 8.11 12.51 -15.12
C PHE A 132 6.97 13.34 -15.72
N VAL A 133 6.36 14.24 -14.96
CA VAL A 133 5.18 15.00 -15.41
C VAL A 133 5.48 16.49 -15.53
N SER A 134 5.96 17.12 -14.47
CA SER A 134 6.07 18.58 -14.38
C SER A 134 6.99 19.20 -15.44
N LEU A 135 8.05 18.51 -15.86
CA LEU A 135 9.03 19.00 -16.84
C LEU A 135 8.77 18.50 -18.27
N HIS A 136 7.68 17.76 -18.50
CA HIS A 136 7.38 17.23 -19.81
C HIS A 136 6.64 18.25 -20.69
N PRO A 137 6.90 18.31 -22.02
CA PRO A 137 6.21 19.22 -22.93
C PRO A 137 4.68 19.10 -22.96
N ASP A 138 4.16 17.90 -22.67
CA ASP A 138 2.73 17.62 -22.50
C ASP A 138 2.48 17.03 -21.11
N PRO A 139 2.25 17.88 -20.07
CA PRO A 139 2.05 17.40 -18.71
C PRO A 139 0.76 16.58 -18.55
N ALA A 140 -0.30 16.90 -19.30
CA ALA A 140 -1.58 16.19 -19.19
C ALA A 140 -1.46 14.73 -19.66
N LEU A 141 -0.85 14.51 -20.82
CA LEU A 141 -0.60 13.15 -21.32
C LEU A 141 0.37 12.39 -20.42
N SER A 142 1.42 13.07 -19.92
CA SER A 142 2.41 12.47 -19.03
C SER A 142 1.79 12.06 -17.69
N LEU A 143 0.87 12.86 -17.14
CA LEU A 143 0.10 12.51 -15.95
C LEU A 143 -0.76 11.28 -16.17
N LEU A 144 -1.48 11.21 -17.30
CA LEU A 144 -2.30 10.05 -17.63
C LEU A 144 -1.45 8.77 -17.73
N LEU A 145 -0.30 8.85 -18.40
CA LEU A 145 0.65 7.73 -18.52
C LEU A 145 1.21 7.34 -17.15
N PHE A 146 1.58 8.31 -16.32
CA PHE A 146 2.10 8.03 -14.99
C PHE A 146 1.03 7.41 -14.08
N CYS A 147 -0.23 7.82 -14.16
CA CYS A 147 -1.35 7.17 -13.49
C CYS A 147 -1.52 5.71 -13.94
N ALA A 148 -1.49 5.45 -15.25
CA ALA A 148 -1.63 4.09 -15.80
C ALA A 148 -0.48 3.18 -15.38
N VAL A 149 0.77 3.67 -15.47
CA VAL A 149 1.96 2.93 -15.03
C VAL A 149 1.92 2.69 -13.53
N SER A 150 1.55 3.68 -12.73
CA SER A 150 1.42 3.58 -11.28
C SER A 150 0.33 2.60 -10.87
N PHE A 151 -0.80 2.58 -11.58
CA PHE A 151 -1.87 1.60 -11.38
C PHE A 151 -1.33 0.17 -11.57
N LEU A 152 -0.69 -0.10 -12.70
CA LEU A 152 -0.16 -1.43 -13.01
C LEU A 152 0.94 -1.84 -12.03
N ALA A 153 1.88 -0.94 -11.73
CA ALA A 153 2.97 -1.20 -10.80
C ALA A 153 2.46 -1.48 -9.38
N CYS A 154 1.48 -0.71 -8.90
CA CYS A 154 0.87 -0.91 -7.59
C CYS A 154 0.11 -2.25 -7.52
N PHE A 155 -0.69 -2.56 -8.55
CA PHE A 155 -1.42 -3.83 -8.63
C PHE A 155 -0.47 -5.03 -8.59
N ILE A 156 0.61 -4.99 -9.38
CA ILE A 156 1.62 -6.04 -9.43
C ILE A 156 2.37 -6.12 -8.09
N GLY A 157 2.82 -4.97 -7.54
CA GLY A 157 3.61 -4.93 -6.31
C GLY A 157 2.84 -5.41 -5.09
N VAL A 158 1.63 -4.88 -4.86
CA VAL A 158 0.79 -5.30 -3.73
C VAL A 158 0.28 -6.73 -3.94
N GLY A 159 -0.05 -7.11 -5.17
CA GLY A 159 -0.42 -8.48 -5.54
C GLY A 159 0.70 -9.48 -5.29
N PHE A 160 1.94 -9.12 -5.61
CA PHE A 160 3.12 -9.93 -5.29
C PHE A 160 3.20 -10.22 -3.79
N TRP A 161 3.02 -9.21 -2.93
CA TRP A 161 3.04 -9.37 -1.48
C TRP A 161 1.90 -10.23 -0.96
N ALA A 162 0.70 -10.15 -1.55
CA ALA A 162 -0.40 -11.05 -1.22
C ALA A 162 -0.09 -12.52 -1.61
N CYS A 163 0.51 -12.73 -2.77
CA CYS A 163 0.94 -14.07 -3.22
C CYS A 163 2.09 -14.62 -2.35
N ALA A 164 3.08 -13.78 -2.03
CA ALA A 164 4.17 -14.14 -1.12
C ALA A 164 3.61 -14.53 0.27
N GLY A 165 2.66 -13.75 0.78
CA GLY A 165 1.96 -14.08 2.02
C GLY A 165 1.25 -15.44 1.94
N GLN A 166 0.54 -15.73 0.86
CA GLN A 166 -0.09 -17.04 0.66
C GLN A 166 0.94 -18.17 0.65
N LEU A 167 2.09 -17.96 0.02
CA LEU A 167 3.17 -18.95 0.01
C LEU A 167 3.72 -19.17 1.41
N ILE A 168 4.04 -18.10 2.14
CA ILE A 168 4.47 -18.15 3.54
C ILE A 168 3.44 -18.91 4.39
N GLY A 169 2.15 -18.58 4.23
CA GLY A 169 1.05 -19.22 4.98
C GLY A 169 0.97 -20.75 4.79
N ARG A 170 1.48 -21.28 3.66
CA ARG A 170 1.54 -22.75 3.44
C ARG A 170 2.58 -23.43 4.33
N PHE A 171 3.65 -22.71 4.69
CA PHE A 171 4.71 -23.22 5.55
C PHE A 171 4.45 -22.99 7.04
N LEU A 172 3.46 -22.18 7.40
CA LEU A 172 3.06 -21.92 8.78
C LEU A 172 2.19 -23.06 9.33
N ALA A 173 2.77 -24.26 9.42
CA ALA A 173 2.05 -25.49 9.79
C ALA A 173 1.60 -25.52 11.27
N SER A 174 2.35 -24.88 12.18
CA SER A 174 2.04 -24.88 13.61
C SER A 174 1.32 -23.60 14.03
N GLN A 175 0.44 -23.70 15.03
CA GLN A 175 -0.23 -22.55 15.63
C GLN A 175 0.77 -21.53 16.20
N ARG A 176 1.88 -22.00 16.76
CA ARG A 176 2.96 -21.13 17.27
C ARG A 176 3.61 -20.34 16.14
N ALA A 177 3.93 -20.98 15.01
CA ALA A 177 4.52 -20.30 13.86
C ALA A 177 3.58 -19.22 13.29
N GLN A 178 2.26 -19.52 13.18
CA GLN A 178 1.27 -18.54 12.77
C GLN A 178 1.22 -17.34 13.73
N MET A 179 1.19 -17.59 15.04
CA MET A 179 1.16 -16.54 16.04
C MET A 179 2.40 -15.64 15.96
N TYR A 180 3.60 -16.20 15.85
CA TYR A 180 4.84 -15.43 15.72
C TYR A 180 4.84 -14.62 14.41
N PHE A 181 4.39 -15.19 13.31
CA PHE A 181 4.29 -14.50 12.04
C PHE A 181 3.36 -13.29 12.13
N TYR A 182 2.14 -13.44 12.65
CA TYR A 182 1.21 -12.29 12.77
C TYR A 182 1.70 -11.25 13.77
N ARG A 183 2.33 -11.65 14.86
CA ARG A 183 2.97 -10.71 15.80
C ARG A 183 4.09 -9.92 15.11
N LEU A 184 4.96 -10.61 14.36
CA LEU A 184 6.01 -9.95 13.58
C LEU A 184 5.43 -8.95 12.56
N MET A 185 4.42 -9.37 11.79
CA MET A 185 3.77 -8.48 10.82
C MET A 185 3.13 -7.27 11.50
N GLY A 186 2.49 -7.46 12.65
CA GLY A 186 1.91 -6.36 13.43
C GLY A 186 2.98 -5.41 13.97
N VAL A 187 4.07 -5.93 14.51
CA VAL A 187 5.20 -5.09 14.98
C VAL A 187 5.83 -4.32 13.83
N LEU A 188 6.10 -4.97 12.69
CA LEU A 188 6.63 -4.30 11.51
C LEU A 188 5.68 -3.21 10.98
N LEU A 189 4.36 -3.48 10.99
CA LEU A 189 3.39 -2.47 10.59
C LEU A 189 3.33 -1.31 11.60
N GLY A 190 3.35 -1.59 12.89
CA GLY A 190 3.38 -0.57 13.95
C GLY A 190 4.66 0.28 13.90
N SER A 191 5.81 -0.32 13.59
CA SER A 191 7.06 0.43 13.47
C SER A 191 7.05 1.42 12.30
N THR A 192 6.26 1.19 11.25
CA THR A 192 6.12 2.16 10.15
C THR A 192 5.48 3.47 10.60
N VAL A 193 4.79 3.50 11.75
CA VAL A 193 4.24 4.75 12.30
C VAL A 193 5.35 5.73 12.68
N VAL A 194 6.50 5.23 13.12
CA VAL A 194 7.65 6.09 13.47
C VAL A 194 8.08 6.94 12.27
N THR A 195 8.03 6.38 11.05
CA THR A 195 8.41 7.12 9.83
C THR A 195 7.46 8.26 9.46
N LEU A 196 6.31 8.40 10.14
CA LEU A 196 5.38 9.52 9.96
C LEU A 196 5.84 10.79 10.71
N PHE A 197 6.71 10.63 11.72
CA PHE A 197 7.06 11.68 12.67
C PHE A 197 8.56 12.01 12.66
N ILE A 198 9.34 11.36 11.81
CA ILE A 198 10.75 11.66 11.51
C ILE A 198 10.83 12.36 10.16
#